data_034819eab2762c9067568641cd5551c1
#
_entry.id   034819eab2762c9067568641cd5551c1
#
_cell.length_a   1.000
_cell.length_b   1.000
_cell.length_c   1.000
_cell.angle_alpha   90.00
_cell.angle_beta   90.00
_cell.angle_gamma   90.00
#
_symmetry.space_group_name_H-M   'P 1'
#
loop_
_entity.id
_entity.type
_entity.pdbx_description
1 polymer ?
#
loop_
_entity_poly.entity_id
_entity_poly.type
_entity_poly.pdbx_seq_one_letter_code
_entity_poly.pdbx_strand_id
1 'polypeptide(L)'
;MKGIVLMLCLVAGVHSWSFWRGSPRVEPHEDVDQACRQAAAQGNCEFYRCLERRFPCGHDGYATKIGLHFCARADELHSQFTPQGKLFMNGSKTCVTSTLLPVYESYSARCDDIEDAGADAMRTCSYNEYAGMSSCTFIRSNMDVYNQMLGTDEVSRLMGLGNARLLFRIFVDGARCGATVASERFTSLGGSIMGSVGDLADGVSNWWRNL
;
A
#
# COMPACT_ATOMS: atom_id res chain seq x y z
N MET A 1 -27.15 -19.24 -34.70
CA MET A 1 -25.99 -18.37 -34.40
C MET A 1 -26.35 -17.07 -33.67
N LYS A 2 -27.57 -16.52 -33.79
CA LYS A 2 -27.99 -15.25 -33.13
C LYS A 2 -28.17 -15.36 -31.59
N GLY A 3 -28.54 -16.56 -31.08
CA GLY A 3 -28.76 -16.75 -29.64
C GLY A 3 -27.48 -16.80 -28.77
N ILE A 4 -26.36 -17.26 -29.32
CA ILE A 4 -25.08 -17.38 -28.61
C ILE A 4 -24.46 -15.99 -28.36
N VAL A 5 -24.60 -15.08 -29.33
CA VAL A 5 -24.07 -13.70 -29.19
C VAL A 5 -24.83 -12.92 -28.11
N LEU A 6 -26.15 -13.13 -27.98
CA LEU A 6 -26.97 -12.47 -26.95
C LEU A 6 -26.61 -12.97 -25.54
N MET A 7 -26.31 -14.26 -25.40
CA MET A 7 -25.92 -14.86 -24.11
C MET A 7 -24.54 -14.38 -23.66
N LEU A 8 -23.59 -14.24 -24.56
CA LEU A 8 -22.26 -13.68 -24.27
C LEU A 8 -22.30 -12.21 -23.84
N CYS A 9 -23.19 -11.40 -24.42
CA CYS A 9 -23.39 -10.02 -24.02
C CYS A 9 -24.01 -9.89 -22.62
N LEU A 10 -24.89 -10.80 -22.23
CA LEU A 10 -25.49 -10.82 -20.88
C LEU A 10 -24.46 -11.20 -19.82
N VAL A 11 -23.58 -12.19 -20.08
CA VAL A 11 -22.53 -12.60 -19.14
C VAL A 11 -21.47 -11.49 -18.98
N ALA A 12 -21.08 -10.83 -20.08
CA ALA A 12 -20.16 -9.69 -20.04
C ALA A 12 -20.74 -8.49 -19.27
N GLY A 13 -22.06 -8.24 -19.42
CA GLY A 13 -22.75 -7.16 -18.72
C GLY A 13 -22.80 -7.34 -17.20
N VAL A 14 -22.93 -8.57 -16.71
CA VAL A 14 -23.00 -8.85 -15.26
C VAL A 14 -21.63 -8.69 -14.60
N HIS A 15 -20.53 -8.96 -15.31
CA HIS A 15 -19.18 -8.76 -14.80
C HIS A 15 -18.73 -7.29 -14.85
N SER A 16 -19.25 -6.49 -15.79
CA SER A 16 -18.92 -5.08 -15.88
C SER A 16 -19.55 -4.22 -14.78
N TRP A 17 -20.66 -4.66 -14.18
CA TRP A 17 -21.34 -3.88 -13.14
C TRP A 17 -20.65 -3.93 -11.77
N SER A 18 -19.85 -4.96 -11.47
CA SER A 18 -19.07 -5.03 -10.23
C SER A 18 -17.84 -4.11 -10.25
N PHE A 19 -17.33 -3.73 -11.41
CA PHE A 19 -16.12 -2.92 -11.54
C PHE A 19 -16.33 -1.43 -11.15
N TRP A 20 -17.59 -0.95 -11.15
CA TRP A 20 -17.94 0.45 -10.82
C TRP A 20 -18.50 0.64 -9.42
N ARG A 21 -18.73 -0.43 -8.69
CA ARG A 21 -19.13 -0.36 -7.28
C ARG A 21 -17.88 -0.56 -6.44
N GLY A 22 -17.41 0.51 -5.79
CA GLY A 22 -16.39 0.40 -4.76
C GLY A 22 -16.78 -0.64 -3.71
N SER A 23 -15.84 -1.05 -2.85
CA SER A 23 -16.09 -2.04 -1.80
C SER A 23 -17.29 -1.66 -0.93
N PRO A 24 -18.05 -2.62 -0.42
CA PRO A 24 -19.15 -2.33 0.49
C PRO A 24 -18.63 -1.62 1.74
N ARG A 25 -19.51 -0.81 2.35
CA ARG A 25 -19.22 -0.19 3.63
C ARG A 25 -19.23 -1.25 4.72
N VAL A 26 -18.23 -1.21 5.58
CA VAL A 26 -18.09 -2.12 6.73
C VAL A 26 -18.43 -1.34 8.00
N GLU A 27 -19.36 -1.88 8.78
CA GLU A 27 -19.66 -1.38 10.12
C GLU A 27 -18.59 -1.86 11.10
N PRO A 28 -18.32 -1.10 12.17
CA PRO A 28 -17.33 -1.52 13.17
C PRO A 28 -17.78 -2.80 13.87
N HIS A 29 -16.92 -3.80 13.93
CA HIS A 29 -17.16 -5.04 14.68
C HIS A 29 -16.79 -4.93 16.16
N GLU A 30 -15.95 -3.93 16.51
CA GLU A 30 -15.50 -3.67 17.88
C GLU A 30 -15.58 -2.16 18.17
N ASP A 31 -15.72 -1.79 19.42
CA ASP A 31 -15.61 -0.42 19.88
C ASP A 31 -14.16 0.09 19.73
N VAL A 32 -14.00 1.41 19.80
CA VAL A 32 -12.67 2.03 19.78
C VAL A 32 -11.94 1.70 21.08
N ASP A 33 -10.83 0.98 20.99
CA ASP A 33 -10.00 0.57 22.10
C ASP A 33 -8.86 1.57 22.37
N GLN A 34 -8.65 1.92 23.63
CA GLN A 34 -7.59 2.82 24.06
C GLN A 34 -6.19 2.23 23.81
N ALA A 35 -6.01 0.91 23.94
CA ALA A 35 -4.74 0.26 23.63
C ALA A 35 -4.40 0.36 22.15
N CYS A 36 -5.41 0.31 21.26
CA CYS A 36 -5.24 0.50 19.83
C CYS A 36 -4.88 1.95 19.47
N ARG A 37 -5.45 2.94 20.15
CA ARG A 37 -5.04 4.34 20.03
C ARG A 37 -3.58 4.54 20.44
N GLN A 38 -3.18 3.92 21.55
CA GLN A 38 -1.81 3.97 22.01
C GLN A 38 -0.86 3.28 21.04
N ALA A 39 -1.24 2.15 20.46
CA ALA A 39 -0.49 1.46 19.43
C ALA A 39 -0.26 2.37 18.20
N ALA A 40 -1.31 3.09 17.77
CA ALA A 40 -1.18 4.08 16.69
C ALA A 40 -0.19 5.19 17.04
N ALA A 41 -0.30 5.79 18.21
CA ALA A 41 0.56 6.88 18.67
C ALA A 41 2.03 6.46 18.82
N GLN A 42 2.30 5.18 19.02
CA GLN A 42 3.64 4.61 19.17
C GLN A 42 4.23 4.02 17.89
N GLY A 43 3.50 4.02 16.78
CA GLY A 43 3.93 3.33 15.56
C GLY A 43 4.01 1.81 15.72
N ASN A 44 3.25 1.24 16.64
CA ASN A 44 3.23 -0.19 16.91
C ASN A 44 2.40 -0.92 15.84
N CYS A 45 2.95 -1.99 15.29
CA CYS A 45 2.30 -2.80 14.25
C CYS A 45 0.97 -3.43 14.70
N GLU A 46 0.75 -3.59 16.01
CA GLU A 46 -0.53 -4.05 16.55
C GLU A 46 -1.72 -3.16 16.15
N PHE A 47 -1.49 -1.88 15.85
CA PHE A 47 -2.51 -0.98 15.33
C PHE A 47 -3.19 -1.53 14.07
N TYR A 48 -2.45 -2.15 13.16
CA TYR A 48 -3.04 -2.74 11.94
C TYR A 48 -3.93 -3.94 12.24
N ARG A 49 -3.63 -4.71 13.30
CA ARG A 49 -4.54 -5.76 13.78
C ARG A 49 -5.80 -5.17 14.40
N CYS A 50 -5.67 -4.07 15.12
CA CYS A 50 -6.83 -3.32 15.63
C CYS A 50 -7.72 -2.84 14.49
N LEU A 51 -7.12 -2.26 13.45
CA LEU A 51 -7.85 -1.75 12.28
C LEU A 51 -8.61 -2.87 11.57
N GLU A 52 -7.98 -4.04 11.37
CA GLU A 52 -8.62 -5.20 10.75
C GLU A 52 -9.72 -5.81 11.63
N ARG A 53 -9.53 -5.90 12.95
CA ARG A 53 -10.59 -6.39 13.86
C ARG A 53 -11.81 -5.47 13.83
N ARG A 54 -11.58 -4.16 13.79
CA ARG A 54 -12.67 -3.17 13.77
C ARG A 54 -13.37 -3.10 12.41
N PHE A 55 -12.62 -3.13 11.33
CA PHE A 55 -13.12 -3.10 9.95
C PHE A 55 -12.53 -4.27 9.15
N PRO A 56 -13.12 -5.47 9.26
CA PRO A 56 -12.57 -6.66 8.62
C PRO A 56 -12.66 -6.58 7.11
N CYS A 57 -11.54 -6.24 6.49
CA CYS A 57 -11.37 -6.24 5.04
C CYS A 57 -10.79 -7.56 4.50
N GLY A 58 -10.45 -8.49 5.40
CA GLY A 58 -9.95 -9.80 5.09
C GLY A 58 -8.45 -9.84 4.81
N HIS A 59 -7.97 -11.03 4.49
CA HIS A 59 -6.54 -11.31 4.28
C HIS A 59 -5.91 -10.41 3.23
N ASP A 60 -6.66 -10.04 2.18
CA ASP A 60 -6.19 -9.19 1.09
C ASP A 60 -6.42 -7.69 1.35
N GLY A 61 -7.01 -7.31 2.49
CA GLY A 61 -7.20 -5.93 2.89
C GLY A 61 -5.89 -5.22 3.23
N TYR A 62 -5.90 -3.89 3.11
CA TYR A 62 -4.74 -3.03 3.37
C TYR A 62 -4.10 -3.29 4.74
N ALA A 63 -4.91 -3.38 5.79
CA ALA A 63 -4.40 -3.52 7.15
C ALA A 63 -3.55 -4.78 7.32
N THR A 64 -3.99 -5.91 6.79
CA THR A 64 -3.29 -7.20 6.91
C THR A 64 -2.15 -7.33 5.89
N LYS A 65 -2.48 -7.11 4.61
CA LYS A 65 -1.57 -7.42 3.50
C LYS A 65 -0.44 -6.43 3.35
N ILE A 66 -0.69 -5.16 3.65
CA ILE A 66 0.27 -4.06 3.49
C ILE A 66 0.75 -3.56 4.86
N GLY A 67 -0.15 -3.00 5.64
CA GLY A 67 0.19 -2.29 6.86
C GLY A 67 0.94 -3.16 7.87
N LEU A 68 0.33 -4.26 8.29
CA LEU A 68 0.93 -5.19 9.25
C LEU A 68 2.20 -5.82 8.68
N HIS A 69 2.15 -6.27 7.44
CA HIS A 69 3.27 -6.96 6.79
C HIS A 69 4.53 -6.08 6.74
N PHE A 70 4.43 -4.86 6.17
CA PHE A 70 5.59 -3.97 6.07
C PHE A 70 6.03 -3.42 7.41
N CYS A 71 5.11 -3.18 8.33
CA CYS A 71 5.45 -2.77 9.68
C CYS A 71 6.27 -3.86 10.39
N ALA A 72 5.83 -5.11 10.36
CA ALA A 72 6.55 -6.23 10.95
C ALA A 72 7.91 -6.45 10.26
N ARG A 73 7.94 -6.34 8.93
CA ARG A 73 9.20 -6.49 8.17
C ARG A 73 10.22 -5.39 8.50
N ALA A 74 9.75 -4.17 8.73
CA ALA A 74 10.59 -3.08 9.19
C ALA A 74 11.19 -3.35 10.59
N ASP A 75 10.41 -3.97 11.48
CA ASP A 75 10.90 -4.36 12.81
C ASP A 75 11.92 -5.50 12.74
N GLU A 76 11.70 -6.51 11.90
CA GLU A 76 12.65 -7.60 11.68
C GLU A 76 14.01 -7.09 11.16
N LEU A 77 13.98 -6.13 10.24
CA LEU A 77 15.17 -5.56 9.63
C LEU A 77 15.75 -4.37 10.39
N HIS A 78 15.13 -3.96 11.51
CA HIS A 78 15.48 -2.73 12.22
C HIS A 78 16.96 -2.62 12.59
N SER A 79 17.58 -3.72 13.00
CA SER A 79 19.02 -3.74 13.38
C SER A 79 19.94 -3.39 12.21
N GLN A 80 19.53 -3.66 10.98
CA GLN A 80 20.34 -3.50 9.76
C GLN A 80 20.30 -2.07 9.20
N PHE A 81 19.34 -1.23 9.61
CA PHE A 81 19.29 0.16 9.18
C PHE A 81 20.44 0.97 9.77
N THR A 82 20.89 1.98 9.05
CA THR A 82 21.77 3.02 9.58
C THR A 82 21.13 3.71 10.79
N PRO A 83 21.90 4.38 11.69
CA PRO A 83 21.31 5.10 12.83
C PRO A 83 20.20 6.08 12.42
N GLN A 84 20.41 6.86 11.37
CA GLN A 84 19.40 7.75 10.81
C GLN A 84 18.23 6.99 10.19
N GLY A 85 18.50 5.85 9.53
CA GLY A 85 17.47 4.98 8.97
C GLY A 85 16.52 4.45 10.05
N LYS A 86 17.05 4.07 11.21
CA LYS A 86 16.24 3.65 12.38
C LYS A 86 15.30 4.77 12.86
N LEU A 87 15.82 5.99 12.97
CA LEU A 87 15.00 7.15 13.35
C LEU A 87 13.91 7.41 12.30
N PHE A 88 14.27 7.34 11.02
CA PHE A 88 13.32 7.50 9.93
C PHE A 88 12.21 6.44 9.98
N MET A 89 12.55 5.17 10.10
CA MET A 89 11.57 4.07 10.15
C MET A 89 10.64 4.19 11.35
N ASN A 90 11.17 4.46 12.54
CA ASN A 90 10.35 4.65 13.74
C ASN A 90 9.38 5.83 13.58
N GLY A 91 9.88 6.98 13.12
CA GLY A 91 9.04 8.15 12.88
C GLY A 91 8.02 7.93 11.76
N SER A 92 8.38 7.23 10.68
CA SER A 92 7.46 6.91 9.60
C SER A 92 6.35 5.97 10.05
N LYS A 93 6.67 4.94 10.85
CA LYS A 93 5.66 4.05 11.46
C LYS A 93 4.68 4.84 12.30
N THR A 94 5.17 5.68 13.20
CA THR A 94 4.33 6.53 14.05
C THR A 94 3.48 7.50 13.22
N CYS A 95 4.06 8.13 12.22
CA CYS A 95 3.34 9.05 11.33
C CYS A 95 2.20 8.33 10.59
N VAL A 96 2.47 7.18 9.96
CA VAL A 96 1.47 6.44 9.18
C VAL A 96 0.33 5.95 10.07
N THR A 97 0.64 5.32 11.22
CA THR A 97 -0.40 4.80 12.11
C THR A 97 -1.23 5.91 12.74
N SER A 98 -0.61 7.05 13.09
CA SER A 98 -1.33 8.23 13.61
C SER A 98 -2.21 8.88 12.54
N THR A 99 -1.77 8.92 11.27
CA THR A 99 -2.56 9.44 10.16
C THR A 99 -3.78 8.54 9.87
N LEU A 100 -3.68 7.24 10.13
CA LEU A 100 -4.79 6.28 9.99
C LEU A 100 -5.73 6.25 11.19
N LEU A 101 -5.38 6.86 12.31
CA LEU A 101 -6.20 6.84 13.53
C LEU A 101 -7.63 7.37 13.32
N PRO A 102 -7.88 8.47 12.57
CA PRO A 102 -9.24 8.92 12.28
C PRO A 102 -10.09 7.89 11.54
N VAL A 103 -9.47 7.07 10.67
CA VAL A 103 -10.15 5.97 9.98
C VAL A 103 -10.54 4.89 10.99
N TYR A 104 -9.62 4.51 11.87
CA TYR A 104 -9.90 3.56 12.95
C TYR A 104 -11.03 4.03 13.86
N GLU A 105 -11.12 5.33 14.18
CA GLU A 105 -12.14 5.92 15.06
C GLU A 105 -13.48 6.18 14.36
N SER A 106 -13.58 5.99 13.06
CA SER A 106 -14.80 6.24 12.29
C SER A 106 -15.94 5.28 12.66
N TYR A 107 -17.18 5.69 12.37
CA TYR A 107 -18.37 4.86 12.60
C TYR A 107 -18.63 3.84 11.49
N SER A 108 -17.97 3.96 10.37
CA SER A 108 -17.99 3.00 9.27
C SER A 108 -16.87 3.32 8.30
N ALA A 109 -16.34 2.32 7.61
CA ALA A 109 -15.32 2.50 6.59
C ALA A 109 -15.61 1.60 5.38
N ARG A 110 -15.06 1.94 4.23
CA ARG A 110 -14.97 1.03 3.10
C ARG A 110 -13.54 0.52 3.02
N CYS A 111 -13.35 -0.73 2.59
CA CYS A 111 -12.00 -1.27 2.47
C CYS A 111 -11.14 -0.49 1.48
N ASP A 112 -11.75 0.03 0.40
CA ASP A 112 -11.07 0.91 -0.55
C ASP A 112 -10.65 2.24 0.10
N ASP A 113 -11.50 2.83 0.95
CA ASP A 113 -11.21 4.09 1.66
C ASP A 113 -10.05 3.88 2.65
N ILE A 114 -9.96 2.70 3.30
CA ILE A 114 -8.84 2.33 4.18
C ILE A 114 -7.54 2.20 3.38
N GLU A 115 -7.58 1.60 2.19
CA GLU A 115 -6.44 1.49 1.30
C GLU A 115 -5.98 2.85 0.80
N ASP A 116 -6.91 3.70 0.36
CA ASP A 116 -6.60 5.06 -0.10
C ASP A 116 -6.01 5.91 1.05
N ALA A 117 -6.58 5.82 2.26
CA ALA A 117 -6.04 6.50 3.43
C ALA A 117 -4.62 6.01 3.77
N GLY A 118 -4.36 4.71 3.65
CA GLY A 118 -3.02 4.14 3.83
C GLY A 118 -2.01 4.65 2.80
N ALA A 119 -2.42 4.75 1.54
CA ALA A 119 -1.59 5.30 0.47
C ALA A 119 -1.29 6.80 0.69
N ASP A 120 -2.27 7.57 1.14
CA ASP A 120 -2.11 8.99 1.46
C ASP A 120 -1.26 9.20 2.72
N ALA A 121 -1.41 8.34 3.73
CA ALA A 121 -0.55 8.36 4.92
C ALA A 121 0.93 8.14 4.55
N MET A 122 1.25 7.15 3.70
CA MET A 122 2.63 6.94 3.25
C MET A 122 3.18 8.14 2.50
N ARG A 123 2.38 8.81 1.67
CA ARG A 123 2.78 10.04 0.96
C ARG A 123 3.03 11.19 1.94
N THR A 124 2.12 11.41 2.88
CA THR A 124 2.23 12.46 3.90
C THR A 124 3.46 12.25 4.78
N CYS A 125 3.76 10.99 5.12
CA CYS A 125 4.88 10.61 5.97
C CYS A 125 6.20 10.37 5.20
N SER A 126 6.30 10.84 3.96
CA SER A 126 7.50 10.68 3.12
C SER A 126 8.70 11.51 3.57
N TYR A 127 8.50 12.47 4.45
CA TYR A 127 9.54 13.22 5.12
C TYR A 127 9.41 13.06 6.63
N ASN A 128 10.50 12.76 7.31
CA ASN A 128 10.55 12.62 8.77
C ASN A 128 11.41 13.71 9.37
N GLU A 129 10.79 14.65 10.07
CA GLU A 129 11.46 15.77 10.71
C GLU A 129 12.46 15.34 11.78
N TYR A 130 12.14 14.28 12.56
CA TYR A 130 13.02 13.77 13.63
C TYR A 130 14.30 13.15 13.07
N ALA A 131 14.22 12.50 11.92
CA ALA A 131 15.38 11.96 11.24
C ALA A 131 16.09 12.98 10.35
N GLY A 132 15.46 14.12 10.06
CA GLY A 132 15.96 15.14 9.15
C GLY A 132 16.14 14.62 7.72
N MET A 133 15.36 13.62 7.31
CA MET A 133 15.52 13.00 5.99
C MET A 133 14.20 12.66 5.30
N SER A 134 14.26 12.67 3.97
CA SER A 134 13.19 12.21 3.10
C SER A 134 13.27 10.68 2.89
N SER A 135 12.18 10.09 2.39
CA SER A 135 12.15 8.70 1.95
C SER A 135 13.24 8.39 0.92
N CYS A 136 13.53 9.30 -0.01
CA CYS A 136 14.62 9.12 -0.98
C CYS A 136 16.00 9.06 -0.32
N THR A 137 16.26 9.92 0.66
CA THR A 137 17.52 9.89 1.41
C THR A 137 17.63 8.59 2.20
N PHE A 138 16.53 8.16 2.85
CA PHE A 138 16.45 6.89 3.55
C PHE A 138 16.75 5.70 2.62
N ILE A 139 16.08 5.62 1.47
CA ILE A 139 16.27 4.52 0.50
C ILE A 139 17.73 4.45 0.06
N ARG A 140 18.34 5.57 -0.32
CA ARG A 140 19.72 5.62 -0.79
C ARG A 140 20.73 5.20 0.28
N SER A 141 20.52 5.60 1.53
CA SER A 141 21.44 5.30 2.64
C SER A 141 21.23 3.91 3.25
N ASN A 142 20.12 3.21 2.90
CA ASN A 142 19.76 1.88 3.39
C ASN A 142 19.36 0.95 2.23
N MET A 143 19.99 1.09 1.07
CA MET A 143 19.57 0.41 -0.17
C MET A 143 19.44 -1.10 -0.02
N ASP A 144 20.43 -1.73 0.62
CA ASP A 144 20.44 -3.19 0.78
C ASP A 144 19.30 -3.68 1.65
N VAL A 145 18.98 -2.95 2.72
CA VAL A 145 17.87 -3.28 3.62
C VAL A 145 16.54 -2.98 2.93
N TYR A 146 16.45 -1.87 2.19
CA TYR A 146 15.26 -1.54 1.41
C TYR A 146 14.95 -2.61 0.35
N ASN A 147 15.97 -3.12 -0.32
CA ASN A 147 15.84 -4.23 -1.28
C ASN A 147 15.38 -5.53 -0.63
N GLN A 148 15.78 -5.79 0.63
CA GLN A 148 15.28 -6.93 1.40
C GLN A 148 13.81 -6.75 1.80
N MET A 149 13.38 -5.51 2.13
CA MET A 149 11.97 -5.20 2.42
C MET A 149 11.06 -5.39 1.20
N LEU A 150 11.58 -5.15 0.00
CA LEU A 150 10.87 -5.26 -1.27
C LEU A 150 11.34 -6.46 -2.11
N GLY A 151 11.78 -7.53 -1.46
CA GLY A 151 12.20 -8.77 -2.13
C GLY A 151 11.14 -9.34 -3.07
N THR A 152 11.56 -10.29 -3.96
CA THR A 152 10.66 -10.90 -4.97
C THR A 152 9.40 -11.49 -4.39
N ASP A 153 9.53 -12.17 -3.24
CA ASP A 153 8.41 -12.83 -2.58
C ASP A 153 7.42 -11.81 -2.00
N GLU A 154 7.96 -10.70 -1.50
CA GLU A 154 7.17 -9.60 -0.95
C GLU A 154 6.38 -8.88 -2.05
N VAL A 155 7.03 -8.59 -3.17
CA VAL A 155 6.37 -7.99 -4.34
C VAL A 155 5.29 -8.91 -4.90
N SER A 156 5.55 -10.22 -4.99
CA SER A 156 4.57 -11.21 -5.46
C SER A 156 3.33 -11.26 -4.56
N ARG A 157 3.52 -11.20 -3.24
CA ARG A 157 2.41 -11.15 -2.26
C ARG A 157 1.56 -9.89 -2.42
N LEU A 158 2.22 -8.79 -2.74
CA LEU A 158 1.57 -7.50 -2.91
C LEU A 158 0.79 -7.38 -4.23
N MET A 159 1.12 -8.16 -5.24
CA MET A 159 0.48 -8.13 -6.58
C MET A 159 -0.94 -8.71 -6.63
N GLY A 160 -1.57 -9.03 -5.51
CA GLY A 160 -3.01 -9.29 -5.48
C GLY A 160 -3.82 -8.07 -5.94
N LEU A 161 -4.86 -8.32 -6.72
CA LEU A 161 -5.58 -7.35 -7.56
C LEU A 161 -6.13 -6.10 -6.85
N GLY A 162 -6.29 -6.09 -5.51
CA GLY A 162 -6.82 -4.94 -4.76
C GLY A 162 -5.80 -3.80 -4.57
N ASN A 163 -4.52 -4.13 -4.44
CA ASN A 163 -3.49 -3.19 -3.99
C ASN A 163 -2.56 -2.67 -5.11
N ALA A 164 -2.94 -2.86 -6.38
CA ALA A 164 -2.09 -2.50 -7.53
C ALA A 164 -1.68 -1.01 -7.55
N ARG A 165 -2.57 -0.10 -7.13
CA ARG A 165 -2.28 1.34 -7.06
C ARG A 165 -1.21 1.67 -6.03
N LEU A 166 -1.30 1.06 -4.85
CA LEU A 166 -0.36 1.28 -3.76
C LEU A 166 1.03 0.75 -4.12
N LEU A 167 1.08 -0.45 -4.67
CA LEU A 167 2.32 -1.04 -5.18
C LEU A 167 2.98 -0.18 -6.24
N PHE A 168 2.19 0.27 -7.22
CA PHE A 168 2.68 1.15 -8.27
C PHE A 168 3.32 2.41 -7.66
N ARG A 169 2.71 3.02 -6.63
CA ARG A 169 3.28 4.18 -5.93
C ARG A 169 4.60 3.84 -5.23
N ILE A 170 4.65 2.74 -4.48
CA ILE A 170 5.89 2.30 -3.78
C ILE A 170 7.03 2.10 -4.80
N PHE A 171 6.75 1.48 -5.94
CA PHE A 171 7.75 1.26 -6.98
C PHE A 171 8.17 2.55 -7.68
N VAL A 172 7.23 3.41 -8.03
CA VAL A 172 7.55 4.70 -8.66
C VAL A 172 8.39 5.57 -7.74
N ASP A 173 8.06 5.64 -6.46
CA ASP A 173 8.83 6.42 -5.50
C ASP A 173 10.19 5.79 -5.25
N GLY A 174 10.30 4.47 -5.16
CA GLY A 174 11.58 3.76 -5.11
C GLY A 174 12.45 4.03 -6.34
N ALA A 175 11.89 3.95 -7.54
CA ALA A 175 12.60 4.22 -8.79
C ALA A 175 13.06 5.69 -8.90
N ARG A 176 12.23 6.65 -8.50
CA ARG A 176 12.61 8.08 -8.43
C ARG A 176 13.77 8.32 -7.46
N CYS A 177 13.84 7.53 -6.40
CA CYS A 177 14.92 7.63 -5.42
C CYS A 177 16.21 6.93 -5.85
N GLY A 178 16.22 6.27 -7.02
CA GLY A 178 17.39 5.57 -7.58
C GLY A 178 17.53 4.11 -7.12
N ALA A 179 16.43 3.50 -6.63
CA ALA A 179 16.39 2.07 -6.33
C ALA A 179 16.43 1.26 -7.64
N THR A 180 17.62 0.82 -8.04
CA THR A 180 17.84 0.09 -9.29
C THR A 180 17.08 -1.24 -9.33
N VAL A 181 16.94 -1.93 -8.19
CA VAL A 181 16.21 -3.20 -8.11
C VAL A 181 14.72 -3.01 -8.39
N ALA A 182 14.15 -1.87 -8.00
CA ALA A 182 12.75 -1.56 -8.34
C ALA A 182 12.57 -1.38 -9.86
N SER A 183 13.54 -0.76 -10.55
CA SER A 183 13.47 -0.51 -12.00
C SER A 183 13.73 -1.77 -12.83
N GLU A 184 14.71 -2.58 -12.49
CA GLU A 184 15.04 -3.81 -13.23
C GLU A 184 13.97 -4.88 -13.08
N ARG A 185 13.40 -5.02 -11.88
CA ARG A 185 12.32 -5.99 -11.62
C ARG A 185 10.98 -5.52 -12.14
N PHE A 186 10.70 -4.22 -12.12
CA PHE A 186 9.52 -3.67 -12.76
C PHE A 186 9.55 -3.88 -14.27
N THR A 187 10.70 -3.76 -14.92
CA THR A 187 10.85 -4.07 -16.35
C THR A 187 10.68 -5.57 -16.63
N SER A 188 11.20 -6.47 -15.77
CA SER A 188 11.04 -7.91 -15.95
C SER A 188 9.61 -8.40 -15.67
N LEU A 189 8.92 -7.80 -14.70
CA LEU A 189 7.51 -8.07 -14.39
C LEU A 189 6.57 -7.34 -15.36
N GLY A 190 6.92 -6.13 -15.76
CA GLY A 190 6.20 -5.34 -16.75
C GLY A 190 6.14 -6.03 -18.11
N GLY A 191 7.20 -6.75 -18.52
CA GLY A 191 7.18 -7.56 -19.72
C GLY A 191 6.13 -8.68 -19.74
N SER A 192 5.78 -9.22 -18.56
CA SER A 192 4.69 -10.22 -18.42
C SER A 192 3.30 -9.59 -18.26
N ILE A 193 3.22 -8.38 -17.73
CA ILE A 193 1.95 -7.68 -17.45
C ILE A 193 1.59 -6.69 -18.58
N MET A 194 2.57 -6.17 -19.31
CA MET A 194 2.37 -5.18 -20.39
C MET A 194 1.58 -5.71 -21.60
N GLY A 195 1.33 -7.00 -21.71
CA GLY A 195 0.32 -7.52 -22.65
C GLY A 195 -1.11 -7.05 -22.36
N SER A 196 -1.36 -6.49 -21.15
CA SER A 196 -2.68 -5.99 -20.71
C SER A 196 -2.66 -4.50 -20.32
N VAL A 197 -1.54 -3.80 -20.39
CA VAL A 197 -1.31 -2.49 -19.77
C VAL A 197 -0.90 -1.40 -20.78
N GLY A 198 -1.14 -1.62 -22.06
CA GLY A 198 -0.95 -0.57 -23.08
C GLY A 198 -1.66 0.76 -22.72
N ASP A 199 -2.85 0.65 -22.14
CA ASP A 199 -3.65 1.83 -21.72
C ASP A 199 -3.12 2.53 -20.45
N LEU A 200 -2.36 1.85 -19.60
CA LEU A 200 -1.76 2.46 -18.39
C LEU A 200 -0.47 3.23 -18.71
N ALA A 201 0.30 2.80 -19.71
CA ALA A 201 1.51 3.51 -20.12
C ALA A 201 1.17 4.88 -20.75
N ASP A 202 0.07 4.97 -21.48
CA ASP A 202 -0.43 6.24 -22.03
C ASP A 202 -0.98 7.18 -20.95
N GLY A 203 -1.63 6.64 -19.92
CA GLY A 203 -2.06 7.40 -18.74
C GLY A 203 -0.89 8.00 -17.96
N VAL A 204 0.19 7.24 -17.76
CA VAL A 204 1.42 7.68 -17.09
C VAL A 204 2.15 8.74 -17.91
N SER A 205 2.28 8.57 -19.23
CA SER A 205 2.95 9.53 -20.10
C SER A 205 2.19 10.87 -20.20
N ASN A 206 0.87 10.85 -20.14
CA ASN A 206 0.04 12.05 -20.14
C ASN A 206 0.10 12.78 -18.78
N TRP A 207 0.17 12.04 -17.68
CA TRP A 207 0.36 12.61 -16.34
C TRP A 207 1.73 13.31 -16.20
N TRP A 208 2.81 12.72 -16.78
CA TRP A 208 4.15 13.31 -16.79
C TRP A 208 4.25 14.63 -17.60
N ARG A 209 3.39 14.81 -18.61
CA ARG A 209 3.39 16.02 -19.43
C ARG A 209 2.65 17.19 -18.80
N ASN A 210 1.87 16.93 -17.74
CA ASN A 210 1.05 17.94 -17.06
C ASN A 210 1.53 18.27 -15.65
N LEU A 211 2.76 17.85 -15.26
CA LEU A 211 3.53 18.27 -14.09
C LEU A 211 4.67 19.21 -14.49
#